data_5c52fdcd11f0ca9b55cddbe0fccbf661
#
_entry.id   5c52fdcd11f0ca9b55cddbe0fccbf661
#
_cell.length_a   1.000
_cell.length_b   1.000
_cell.length_c   1.000
_cell.angle_alpha   90.00
_cell.angle_beta   90.00
_cell.angle_gamma   90.00
#
_symmetry.space_group_name_H-M   'P 1'
#
loop_
_entity.id
_entity.type
_entity.pdbx_description
1 polymer ?
#
loop_
_entity_poly.entity_id
_entity_poly.type
_entity_poly.pdbx_seq_one_letter_code
_entity_poly.pdbx_strand_id
1 'polypeptide(L)'
;MSVNNKKILIFGSSGFLGQHLVSLLKKDNEIIQFDINSSEDSICDSNFIQGSILDTELVLTAAKDVDIVYHFAAMTDLDIVNNNPAKAIEVNIAGTSNILDACIKEKVERFIFSSSVYVYSQFGGIYKSTKQACELLIEDFDKMHGLNYTILQLGSVYGPGAKQTNLISRLIKEALTTDQFQHSGSGVEERQYIFVKDVVNALINIANSQYKNKKVILLGSESVRISQLMEMISSQLEKDIYKIFKKDGYGIHYKSSPFQTDPKGAIYYKLESPTPLKDGLRETIKFIQEELSNQS
;
A
#
# COMPACT_ATOMS: atom_id res chain seq x y z
N MET A 1 -9.05 20.79 5.60
CA MET A 1 -7.74 21.24 6.11
C MET A 1 -6.71 20.87 5.06
N SER A 2 -5.86 21.78 4.64
CA SER A 2 -4.68 21.39 3.86
C SER A 2 -3.70 20.71 4.81
N VAL A 3 -3.05 19.64 4.36
CA VAL A 3 -1.99 18.96 5.12
C VAL A 3 -0.68 19.75 4.90
N ASN A 4 -0.65 20.99 5.41
CA ASN A 4 0.51 21.88 5.31
C ASN A 4 0.91 22.39 6.69
N ASN A 5 2.19 22.61 6.90
CA ASN A 5 2.78 23.03 8.17
C ASN A 5 2.45 22.07 9.33
N LYS A 6 2.47 20.76 9.04
CA LYS A 6 2.24 19.69 10.00
C LYS A 6 3.51 18.89 10.26
N LYS A 7 3.62 18.34 11.46
CA LYS A 7 4.61 17.32 11.80
C LYS A 7 3.99 15.94 11.59
N ILE A 8 4.54 15.19 10.65
CA ILE A 8 3.94 13.96 10.13
C ILE A 8 4.91 12.79 10.34
N LEU A 9 4.43 11.73 10.99
CA LEU A 9 5.19 10.49 11.15
C LEU A 9 4.66 9.44 10.16
N ILE A 10 5.59 8.82 9.43
CA ILE A 10 5.27 7.78 8.45
C ILE A 10 5.96 6.47 8.84
N PHE A 11 5.20 5.52 9.39
CA PHE A 11 5.66 4.16 9.61
C PHE A 11 5.60 3.37 8.31
N GLY A 12 6.72 2.74 7.93
CA GLY A 12 6.86 2.11 6.63
C GLY A 12 7.28 3.09 5.54
N SER A 13 8.06 4.10 5.92
CA SER A 13 8.50 5.21 5.05
C SER A 13 9.37 4.76 3.88
N SER A 14 10.18 3.71 4.05
CA SER A 14 11.02 3.12 2.99
C SER A 14 10.27 2.12 2.10
N GLY A 15 8.99 1.85 2.41
CA GLY A 15 8.11 1.02 1.58
C GLY A 15 7.58 1.75 0.34
N PHE A 16 6.94 1.00 -0.56
CA PHE A 16 6.44 1.52 -1.84
C PHE A 16 5.55 2.78 -1.70
N LEU A 17 4.50 2.74 -0.85
CA LEU A 17 3.64 3.91 -0.62
C LEU A 17 4.34 4.99 0.20
N GLY A 18 5.15 4.57 1.18
CA GLY A 18 5.85 5.47 2.08
C GLY A 18 6.78 6.43 1.35
N GLN A 19 7.65 5.93 0.47
CA GLN A 19 8.57 6.76 -0.30
C GLN A 19 7.87 7.81 -1.16
N HIS A 20 6.80 7.43 -1.84
CA HIS A 20 6.00 8.35 -2.64
C HIS A 20 5.33 9.42 -1.79
N LEU A 21 4.79 9.04 -0.62
CA LEU A 21 4.14 10.01 0.29
C LEU A 21 5.18 10.96 0.91
N VAL A 22 6.32 10.46 1.36
CA VAL A 22 7.45 11.28 1.85
C VAL A 22 7.85 12.32 0.81
N SER A 23 8.10 11.88 -0.44
CA SER A 23 8.51 12.77 -1.53
C SER A 23 7.52 13.90 -1.79
N LEU A 24 6.22 13.63 -1.66
CA LEU A 24 5.19 14.64 -1.91
C LEU A 24 5.00 15.59 -0.72
N LEU A 25 5.02 15.08 0.52
CA LEU A 25 4.70 15.86 1.72
C LEU A 25 5.86 16.69 2.26
N LYS A 26 7.12 16.28 2.01
CA LYS A 26 8.31 16.93 2.59
C LYS A 26 8.53 18.38 2.19
N LYS A 27 7.82 18.88 1.16
CA LYS A 27 7.93 20.27 0.69
C LYS A 27 7.29 21.26 1.64
N ASP A 28 6.17 20.86 2.28
CA ASP A 28 5.31 21.74 3.04
C ASP A 28 5.12 21.29 4.50
N ASN A 29 5.83 20.24 4.94
CA ASN A 29 5.67 19.61 6.25
C ASN A 29 7.01 19.15 6.84
N GLU A 30 7.05 19.00 8.16
CA GLU A 30 8.10 18.26 8.86
C GLU A 30 7.77 16.77 8.82
N ILE A 31 8.61 15.96 8.18
CA ILE A 31 8.39 14.52 8.05
C ILE A 31 9.36 13.75 8.93
N ILE A 32 8.82 12.92 9.82
CA ILE A 32 9.56 11.88 10.52
C ILE A 32 9.35 10.57 9.76
N GLN A 33 10.43 9.98 9.31
CA GLN A 33 10.45 8.72 8.59
C GLN A 33 10.80 7.59 9.55
N PHE A 34 10.01 6.52 9.60
CA PHE A 34 10.25 5.36 10.44
C PHE A 34 10.15 4.06 9.63
N ASP A 35 11.23 3.29 9.58
CA ASP A 35 11.24 1.97 8.90
C ASP A 35 12.31 1.05 9.50
N ILE A 36 12.14 -0.26 9.31
CA ILE A 36 13.18 -1.25 9.65
C ILE A 36 14.33 -1.24 8.63
N ASN A 37 14.04 -0.83 7.40
CA ASN A 37 15.02 -0.73 6.32
C ASN A 37 15.33 0.73 6.05
N SER A 38 16.61 1.04 5.91
CA SER A 38 17.08 2.33 5.39
C SER A 38 17.20 2.28 3.87
N SER A 39 16.95 3.39 3.19
CA SER A 39 17.39 3.63 1.80
C SER A 39 18.59 4.57 1.82
N GLU A 40 19.34 4.63 0.72
CA GLU A 40 20.49 5.57 0.61
C GLU A 40 20.05 7.01 0.86
N ASP A 41 18.88 7.40 0.32
CA ASP A 41 18.30 8.74 0.53
C ASP A 41 17.85 8.98 1.97
N SER A 42 17.40 7.94 2.68
CA SER A 42 16.92 8.07 4.06
C SER A 42 18.05 8.11 5.09
N ILE A 43 19.19 7.48 4.81
CA ILE A 43 20.36 7.49 5.73
C ILE A 43 20.90 8.91 5.92
N CYS A 44 20.79 9.77 4.90
CA CYS A 44 21.23 11.16 4.96
C CYS A 44 20.18 12.11 5.54
N ASP A 45 18.95 11.64 5.80
CA ASP A 45 17.87 12.45 6.37
C ASP A 45 17.93 12.38 7.91
N SER A 46 18.17 13.53 8.53
CA SER A 46 18.26 13.64 10.01
C SER A 46 16.96 13.24 10.72
N ASN A 47 15.83 13.18 10.01
CA ASN A 47 14.53 12.80 10.53
C ASN A 47 14.17 11.33 10.24
N PHE A 48 15.13 10.51 9.82
CA PHE A 48 14.92 9.07 9.63
C PHE A 48 15.25 8.31 10.92
N ILE A 49 14.31 7.51 11.38
CA ILE A 49 14.44 6.60 12.52
C ILE A 49 14.42 5.18 12.00
N GLN A 50 15.53 4.48 12.11
CA GLN A 50 15.60 3.05 11.81
C GLN A 50 15.16 2.24 13.02
N GLY A 51 14.07 1.47 12.87
CA GLY A 51 13.56 0.66 13.98
C GLY A 51 12.37 -0.21 13.63
N SER A 52 11.99 -1.05 14.57
CA SER A 52 10.82 -1.92 14.46
C SER A 52 9.61 -1.31 15.15
N ILE A 53 8.42 -1.45 14.56
CA ILE A 53 7.15 -1.07 15.21
C ILE A 53 6.82 -1.96 16.42
N LEU A 54 7.63 -2.99 16.68
CA LEU A 54 7.55 -3.82 17.88
C LEU A 54 8.33 -3.21 19.06
N ASP A 55 9.19 -2.24 18.82
CA ASP A 55 9.90 -1.49 19.86
C ASP A 55 8.99 -0.35 20.36
N THR A 56 8.34 -0.60 21.47
CA THR A 56 7.33 0.31 22.05
C THR A 56 7.90 1.64 22.49
N GLU A 57 9.14 1.67 23.00
CA GLU A 57 9.79 2.91 23.48
C GLU A 57 10.21 3.78 22.29
N LEU A 58 10.76 3.15 21.26
CA LEU A 58 11.16 3.85 20.04
C LEU A 58 9.94 4.41 19.29
N VAL A 59 8.85 3.63 19.19
CA VAL A 59 7.58 4.06 18.59
C VAL A 59 6.98 5.23 19.35
N LEU A 60 6.97 5.18 20.69
CA LEU A 60 6.48 6.28 21.52
C LEU A 60 7.31 7.55 21.32
N THR A 61 8.64 7.41 21.33
CA THR A 61 9.57 8.53 21.09
C THR A 61 9.35 9.17 19.71
N ALA A 62 9.16 8.34 18.67
CA ALA A 62 8.91 8.81 17.32
C ALA A 62 7.58 9.58 17.18
N ALA A 63 6.55 9.20 17.95
CA ALA A 63 5.22 9.83 17.92
C ALA A 63 5.14 11.17 18.66
N LYS A 64 6.21 11.58 19.35
CA LYS A 64 6.22 12.79 20.18
C LYS A 64 6.00 14.07 19.36
N ASP A 65 5.02 14.87 19.79
CA ASP A 65 4.63 16.15 19.18
C ASP A 65 4.23 16.01 17.68
N VAL A 66 3.72 14.83 17.27
CA VAL A 66 3.28 14.56 15.90
C VAL A 66 1.81 14.90 15.73
N ASP A 67 1.47 15.61 14.65
CA ASP A 67 0.09 15.91 14.31
C ASP A 67 -0.61 14.75 13.61
N ILE A 68 0.06 14.13 12.64
CA ILE A 68 -0.53 13.12 11.77
C ILE A 68 0.38 11.88 11.70
N VAL A 69 -0.20 10.71 11.86
CA VAL A 69 0.48 9.42 11.66
C VAL A 69 -0.08 8.72 10.43
N TYR A 70 0.80 8.32 9.51
CA TYR A 70 0.50 7.37 8.44
C TYR A 70 1.14 6.03 8.76
N HIS A 71 0.34 4.97 8.76
CA HIS A 71 0.81 3.63 9.08
C HIS A 71 0.73 2.70 7.87
N PHE A 72 1.89 2.47 7.23
CA PHE A 72 2.08 1.54 6.11
C PHE A 72 2.91 0.32 6.48
N ALA A 73 3.64 0.38 7.62
CA ALA A 73 4.49 -0.72 8.07
C ALA A 73 3.68 -2.00 8.29
N ALA A 74 3.97 -3.05 7.55
CA ALA A 74 3.33 -4.35 7.67
C ALA A 74 4.10 -5.41 6.86
N MET A 75 3.93 -6.67 7.21
CA MET A 75 4.19 -7.80 6.31
C MET A 75 3.02 -7.91 5.34
N THR A 76 3.26 -7.72 4.04
CA THR A 76 2.19 -7.60 3.03
C THR A 76 2.24 -8.67 1.94
N ASP A 77 3.37 -9.36 1.78
CA ASP A 77 3.50 -10.46 0.82
C ASP A 77 2.70 -11.67 1.29
N LEU A 78 1.73 -12.10 0.48
CA LEU A 78 0.78 -13.16 0.85
C LEU A 78 1.48 -14.49 1.11
N ASP A 79 2.49 -14.85 0.32
CA ASP A 79 3.21 -16.11 0.45
C ASP A 79 4.07 -16.09 1.72
N ILE A 80 4.80 -15.00 1.96
CA ILE A 80 5.62 -14.83 3.16
C ILE A 80 4.74 -14.85 4.42
N VAL A 81 3.63 -14.12 4.41
CA VAL A 81 2.69 -14.01 5.54
C VAL A 81 2.04 -15.36 5.86
N ASN A 82 1.57 -16.09 4.86
CA ASN A 82 0.93 -17.39 5.09
C ASN A 82 1.92 -18.47 5.51
N ASN A 83 3.18 -18.37 5.11
CA ASN A 83 4.25 -19.27 5.55
C ASN A 83 4.81 -18.92 6.95
N ASN A 84 4.57 -17.69 7.42
CA ASN A 84 5.07 -17.19 8.71
C ASN A 84 3.94 -16.52 9.52
N PRO A 85 2.85 -17.24 9.87
CA PRO A 85 1.66 -16.64 10.45
C PRO A 85 1.91 -15.98 11.81
N ALA A 86 2.72 -16.59 12.69
CA ALA A 86 3.03 -16.02 13.99
C ALA A 86 3.76 -14.68 13.88
N LYS A 87 4.75 -14.58 12.98
CA LYS A 87 5.47 -13.33 12.75
C LYS A 87 4.58 -12.26 12.11
N ALA A 88 3.69 -12.66 11.21
CA ALA A 88 2.73 -11.75 10.61
C ALA A 88 1.73 -11.19 11.64
N ILE A 89 1.25 -12.00 12.57
CA ILE A 89 0.39 -11.57 13.70
C ILE A 89 1.16 -10.60 14.59
N GLU A 90 2.37 -10.96 14.99
CA GLU A 90 3.23 -10.11 15.82
C GLU A 90 3.46 -8.74 15.16
N VAL A 91 3.95 -8.71 13.92
CA VAL A 91 4.26 -7.45 13.24
C VAL A 91 3.00 -6.66 12.91
N ASN A 92 2.02 -7.29 12.25
CA ASN A 92 0.87 -6.54 11.74
C ASN A 92 -0.11 -6.15 12.84
N ILE A 93 -0.36 -7.01 13.83
CA ILE A 93 -1.36 -6.74 14.89
C ILE A 93 -0.71 -6.08 16.09
N ALA A 94 0.29 -6.71 16.71
CA ALA A 94 0.93 -6.15 17.92
C ALA A 94 1.67 -4.84 17.58
N GLY A 95 2.39 -4.78 16.43
CA GLY A 95 3.02 -3.54 15.98
C GLY A 95 2.01 -2.41 15.74
N THR A 96 0.84 -2.69 15.14
CA THR A 96 -0.24 -1.69 15.01
C THR A 96 -0.74 -1.25 16.38
N SER A 97 -0.94 -2.17 17.33
CA SER A 97 -1.36 -1.82 18.69
C SER A 97 -0.37 -0.89 19.40
N ASN A 98 0.94 -1.11 19.24
CA ASN A 98 1.97 -0.23 19.80
C ASN A 98 1.88 1.19 19.23
N ILE A 99 1.64 1.32 17.94
CA ILE A 99 1.48 2.63 17.28
C ILE A 99 0.20 3.33 17.78
N LEU A 100 -0.90 2.60 17.90
CA LEU A 100 -2.16 3.15 18.41
C LEU A 100 -2.01 3.66 19.86
N ASP A 101 -1.35 2.90 20.72
CA ASP A 101 -1.06 3.30 22.10
C ASP A 101 -0.20 4.58 22.15
N ALA A 102 0.85 4.64 21.32
CA ALA A 102 1.67 5.84 21.18
C ALA A 102 0.86 7.06 20.69
N CYS A 103 -0.01 6.87 19.69
CA CYS A 103 -0.89 7.95 19.19
C CYS A 103 -1.80 8.51 20.29
N ILE A 104 -2.33 7.66 21.18
CA ILE A 104 -3.15 8.11 22.32
C ILE A 104 -2.32 8.87 23.35
N LYS A 105 -1.16 8.32 23.74
CA LYS A 105 -0.27 8.95 24.74
C LYS A 105 0.21 10.31 24.28
N GLU A 106 0.59 10.44 23.03
CA GLU A 106 1.10 11.68 22.45
C GLU A 106 0.01 12.59 21.85
N LYS A 107 -1.26 12.20 21.96
CA LYS A 107 -2.44 12.98 21.52
C LYS A 107 -2.39 13.34 20.03
N VAL A 108 -1.96 12.39 19.19
CA VAL A 108 -1.93 12.56 17.73
C VAL A 108 -3.30 12.96 17.21
N GLU A 109 -3.34 14.03 16.40
CA GLU A 109 -4.61 14.59 15.89
C GLU A 109 -5.29 13.66 14.88
N ARG A 110 -4.49 12.89 14.12
CA ARG A 110 -4.99 12.07 13.02
C ARG A 110 -4.15 10.81 12.79
N PHE A 111 -4.81 9.66 12.78
CA PHE A 111 -4.20 8.36 12.43
C PHE A 111 -4.76 7.85 11.12
N ILE A 112 -3.90 7.54 10.15
CA ILE A 112 -4.29 7.04 8.82
C ILE A 112 -3.66 5.66 8.61
N PHE A 113 -4.51 4.65 8.44
CA PHE A 113 -4.11 3.26 8.30
C PHE A 113 -4.31 2.73 6.88
N SER A 114 -3.28 2.12 6.33
CA SER A 114 -3.37 1.39 5.07
C SER A 114 -3.90 -0.02 5.31
N SER A 115 -5.16 -0.24 4.98
CA SER A 115 -5.80 -1.55 4.91
C SER A 115 -5.86 -2.04 3.46
N SER A 116 -6.62 -3.07 3.21
CA SER A 116 -6.74 -3.73 1.91
C SER A 116 -8.16 -4.19 1.64
N VAL A 117 -8.53 -4.20 0.37
CA VAL A 117 -9.79 -4.80 -0.07
C VAL A 117 -9.90 -6.31 0.18
N TYR A 118 -8.80 -6.97 0.49
CA TYR A 118 -8.81 -8.35 0.93
C TYR A 118 -9.68 -8.58 2.18
N VAL A 119 -9.92 -7.56 3.01
CA VAL A 119 -10.79 -7.67 4.20
C VAL A 119 -12.23 -8.12 3.86
N TYR A 120 -12.67 -7.90 2.63
CA TYR A 120 -13.98 -8.32 2.12
C TYR A 120 -13.95 -9.63 1.33
N SER A 121 -12.75 -10.19 1.10
CA SER A 121 -12.56 -11.38 0.28
C SER A 121 -12.62 -12.66 1.12
N GLN A 122 -12.98 -13.77 0.49
CA GLN A 122 -12.75 -15.12 1.05
C GLN A 122 -11.27 -15.54 0.94
N PHE A 123 -10.47 -14.82 0.13
CA PHE A 123 -9.06 -15.04 -0.12
C PHE A 123 -8.18 -14.10 0.71
N GLY A 124 -6.85 -14.22 0.60
CA GLY A 124 -5.89 -13.38 1.29
C GLY A 124 -5.34 -13.97 2.59
N GLY A 125 -5.86 -15.12 3.05
CA GLY A 125 -5.32 -15.90 4.16
C GLY A 125 -5.06 -15.08 5.43
N ILE A 126 -3.91 -15.30 6.04
CA ILE A 126 -3.47 -14.63 7.29
C ILE A 126 -3.33 -13.11 7.08
N TYR A 127 -2.86 -12.64 5.93
CA TYR A 127 -2.77 -11.21 5.65
C TYR A 127 -4.12 -10.51 5.82
N LYS A 128 -5.19 -11.07 5.20
CA LYS A 128 -6.55 -10.57 5.36
C LYS A 128 -6.95 -10.51 6.84
N SER A 129 -6.73 -11.60 7.57
CA SER A 129 -7.12 -11.70 8.98
C SER A 129 -6.39 -10.68 9.85
N THR A 130 -5.09 -10.43 9.60
CA THR A 130 -4.34 -9.40 10.32
C THR A 130 -4.87 -7.99 10.02
N LYS A 131 -5.21 -7.68 8.76
CA LYS A 131 -5.79 -6.38 8.41
C LYS A 131 -7.18 -6.17 9.03
N GLN A 132 -8.03 -7.20 9.02
CA GLN A 132 -9.34 -7.15 9.70
C GLN A 132 -9.18 -6.91 11.21
N ALA A 133 -8.26 -7.60 11.87
CA ALA A 133 -7.97 -7.39 13.30
C ALA A 133 -7.51 -5.95 13.57
N CYS A 134 -6.61 -5.40 12.74
CA CYS A 134 -6.17 -4.01 12.88
C CYS A 134 -7.32 -3.01 12.71
N GLU A 135 -8.23 -3.22 11.73
CA GLU A 135 -9.40 -2.35 11.56
C GLU A 135 -10.28 -2.33 12.81
N LEU A 136 -10.53 -3.50 13.42
CA LEU A 136 -11.32 -3.61 14.66
C LEU A 136 -10.63 -2.91 15.83
N LEU A 137 -9.31 -3.10 15.99
CA LEU A 137 -8.53 -2.41 17.01
C LEU A 137 -8.62 -0.90 16.88
N ILE A 138 -8.48 -0.37 15.67
CA ILE A 138 -8.57 1.07 15.40
C ILE A 138 -9.94 1.62 15.79
N GLU A 139 -11.02 0.92 15.43
CA GLU A 139 -12.39 1.31 15.80
C GLU A 139 -12.62 1.27 17.32
N ASP A 140 -12.01 0.32 18.02
CA ASP A 140 -12.12 0.23 19.49
C ASP A 140 -11.28 1.32 20.17
N PHE A 141 -10.11 1.66 19.65
CA PHE A 141 -9.31 2.80 20.15
C PHE A 141 -10.04 4.15 19.97
N ASP A 142 -10.80 4.34 18.88
CA ASP A 142 -11.69 5.50 18.76
C ASP A 142 -12.77 5.50 19.84
N LYS A 143 -13.49 4.40 20.05
CA LYS A 143 -14.57 4.31 21.05
C LYS A 143 -14.06 4.50 22.48
N MET A 144 -12.87 3.97 22.80
CA MET A 144 -12.33 3.98 24.15
C MET A 144 -11.56 5.26 24.47
N HIS A 145 -10.88 5.84 23.48
CA HIS A 145 -9.90 6.90 23.71
C HIS A 145 -10.12 8.12 22.79
N GLY A 146 -11.08 8.08 21.87
CA GLY A 146 -11.37 9.19 20.95
C GLY A 146 -10.33 9.38 19.86
N LEU A 147 -9.63 8.31 19.43
CA LEU A 147 -8.64 8.38 18.36
C LEU A 147 -9.30 8.74 17.02
N ASN A 148 -8.92 9.87 16.47
CA ASN A 148 -9.40 10.26 15.15
C ASN A 148 -8.67 9.48 14.04
N TYR A 149 -9.36 8.61 13.34
CA TYR A 149 -8.74 7.76 12.34
C TYR A 149 -9.34 7.89 10.93
N THR A 150 -8.63 7.37 9.93
CA THR A 150 -9.16 6.93 8.64
C THR A 150 -8.51 5.60 8.27
N ILE A 151 -9.33 4.62 7.92
CA ILE A 151 -8.87 3.34 7.37
C ILE A 151 -9.02 3.41 5.86
N LEU A 152 -7.90 3.36 5.12
CA LEU A 152 -7.90 3.33 3.66
C LEU A 152 -7.74 1.90 3.17
N GLN A 153 -8.81 1.35 2.59
CA GLN A 153 -8.85 0.00 2.01
C GLN A 153 -8.47 0.08 0.54
N LEU A 154 -7.24 -0.33 0.24
CA LEU A 154 -6.64 -0.21 -1.07
C LEU A 154 -6.91 -1.43 -1.95
N GLY A 155 -7.20 -1.18 -3.22
CA GLY A 155 -7.14 -2.16 -4.30
C GLY A 155 -5.70 -2.50 -4.69
N SER A 156 -5.50 -2.96 -5.92
CA SER A 156 -4.18 -3.33 -6.43
C SER A 156 -3.40 -2.09 -6.86
N VAL A 157 -2.52 -1.59 -5.98
CA VAL A 157 -1.67 -0.44 -6.27
C VAL A 157 -0.47 -0.85 -7.12
N TYR A 158 -0.11 -0.05 -8.13
CA TYR A 158 1.05 -0.26 -8.99
C TYR A 158 1.74 1.07 -9.30
N GLY A 159 2.97 0.99 -9.82
CA GLY A 159 3.72 2.17 -10.25
C GLY A 159 5.23 2.01 -10.05
N PRO A 160 6.01 3.06 -10.37
CA PRO A 160 7.45 3.11 -10.12
C PRO A 160 7.81 2.77 -8.67
N GLY A 161 8.86 1.98 -8.45
CA GLY A 161 9.32 1.57 -7.11
C GLY A 161 8.53 0.43 -6.46
N ALA A 162 7.51 -0.13 -7.12
CA ALA A 162 6.82 -1.31 -6.61
C ALA A 162 7.73 -2.55 -6.72
N LYS A 163 7.80 -3.35 -5.62
CA LYS A 163 8.63 -4.56 -5.56
C LYS A 163 8.20 -5.61 -6.60
N GLN A 164 9.08 -6.58 -6.87
CA GLN A 164 8.81 -7.70 -7.81
C GLN A 164 7.68 -8.65 -7.36
N THR A 165 7.25 -8.58 -6.10
CA THR A 165 6.02 -9.23 -5.63
C THR A 165 4.75 -8.58 -6.18
N ASN A 166 4.84 -7.34 -6.69
CA ASN A 166 3.75 -6.69 -7.42
C ASN A 166 3.62 -7.26 -8.83
N LEU A 167 2.42 -7.68 -9.20
CA LEU A 167 2.18 -8.36 -10.47
C LEU A 167 2.62 -7.53 -11.68
N ILE A 168 2.28 -6.23 -11.72
CA ILE A 168 2.63 -5.36 -12.85
C ILE A 168 4.14 -5.19 -12.97
N SER A 169 4.85 -4.91 -11.87
CA SER A 169 6.30 -4.78 -11.87
C SER A 169 6.99 -6.08 -12.31
N ARG A 170 6.48 -7.22 -11.84
CA ARG A 170 7.00 -8.54 -12.23
C ARG A 170 6.81 -8.80 -13.73
N LEU A 171 5.59 -8.60 -14.25
CA LEU A 171 5.32 -8.82 -15.67
C LEU A 171 6.17 -7.90 -16.57
N ILE A 172 6.34 -6.63 -16.20
CA ILE A 172 7.20 -5.71 -16.97
C ILE A 172 8.64 -6.20 -16.96
N LYS A 173 9.17 -6.60 -15.80
CA LYS A 173 10.55 -7.12 -15.70
C LYS A 173 10.73 -8.41 -16.52
N GLU A 174 9.79 -9.35 -16.41
CA GLU A 174 9.78 -10.57 -17.23
C GLU A 174 9.81 -10.25 -18.72
N ALA A 175 8.95 -9.31 -19.16
CA ALA A 175 8.89 -8.86 -20.55
C ALA A 175 10.20 -8.24 -21.05
N LEU A 176 10.92 -7.54 -20.20
CA LEU A 176 12.17 -6.86 -20.54
C LEU A 176 13.38 -7.81 -20.53
N THR A 177 13.34 -8.88 -19.73
CA THR A 177 14.53 -9.73 -19.49
C THR A 177 14.43 -11.11 -20.11
N THR A 178 13.22 -11.65 -20.34
CA THR A 178 13.03 -13.04 -20.78
C THR A 178 12.15 -13.17 -22.02
N ASP A 179 11.54 -12.10 -22.50
CA ASP A 179 10.51 -12.08 -23.55
C ASP A 179 9.35 -13.05 -23.29
N GLN A 180 9.05 -13.33 -22.02
CA GLN A 180 7.99 -14.23 -21.58
C GLN A 180 7.24 -13.63 -20.39
N PHE A 181 5.92 -13.85 -20.34
CA PHE A 181 5.11 -13.63 -19.15
C PHE A 181 4.82 -14.97 -18.48
N GLN A 182 4.98 -15.05 -17.16
CA GLN A 182 4.54 -16.21 -16.38
C GLN A 182 3.43 -15.79 -15.41
N HIS A 183 2.30 -16.50 -15.46
CA HIS A 183 1.19 -16.26 -14.56
C HIS A 183 0.62 -17.56 -14.00
N SER A 184 0.50 -17.61 -12.66
CA SER A 184 -0.15 -18.69 -11.93
C SER A 184 -1.66 -18.45 -11.92
N GLY A 185 -2.33 -18.75 -13.01
CA GLY A 185 -3.76 -18.53 -13.23
C GLY A 185 -4.12 -18.71 -14.69
N SER A 186 -5.37 -18.46 -15.03
CA SER A 186 -5.90 -18.62 -16.39
C SER A 186 -5.78 -17.38 -17.27
N GLY A 187 -5.47 -16.22 -16.66
CA GLY A 187 -5.41 -14.94 -17.36
C GLY A 187 -6.76 -14.23 -17.47
N VAL A 188 -7.86 -14.89 -17.07
CA VAL A 188 -9.21 -14.28 -17.06
C VAL A 188 -9.52 -13.55 -15.75
N GLU A 189 -8.64 -13.66 -14.77
CA GLU A 189 -8.77 -12.98 -13.49
C GLU A 189 -8.75 -11.47 -13.69
N GLU A 190 -9.67 -10.78 -13.03
CA GLU A 190 -9.85 -9.33 -13.17
C GLU A 190 -9.35 -8.58 -11.95
N ARG A 191 -8.74 -7.41 -12.19
CA ARG A 191 -8.25 -6.49 -11.16
C ARG A 191 -8.56 -5.06 -11.53
N GLN A 192 -8.78 -4.26 -10.49
CA GLN A 192 -8.80 -2.81 -10.60
C GLN A 192 -7.47 -2.28 -10.08
N TYR A 193 -6.63 -1.82 -10.99
CA TYR A 193 -5.31 -1.29 -10.68
C TYR A 193 -5.36 0.20 -10.43
N ILE A 194 -4.69 0.66 -9.36
CA ILE A 194 -4.60 2.08 -9.00
C ILE A 194 -3.14 2.52 -9.14
N PHE A 195 -2.93 3.61 -9.86
CA PHE A 195 -1.60 4.17 -9.99
C PHE A 195 -1.16 4.80 -8.66
N VAL A 196 0.10 4.61 -8.27
CA VAL A 196 0.62 5.03 -6.97
C VAL A 196 0.45 6.52 -6.72
N LYS A 197 0.61 7.37 -7.73
CA LYS A 197 0.43 8.83 -7.58
C LYS A 197 -1.01 9.19 -7.22
N ASP A 198 -2.00 8.49 -7.76
CA ASP A 198 -3.42 8.68 -7.41
C ASP A 198 -3.69 8.29 -5.96
N VAL A 199 -3.06 7.19 -5.49
CA VAL A 199 -3.15 6.75 -4.09
C VAL A 199 -2.55 7.78 -3.15
N VAL A 200 -1.38 8.33 -3.48
CA VAL A 200 -0.69 9.31 -2.62
C VAL A 200 -1.48 10.62 -2.55
N ASN A 201 -2.04 11.08 -3.66
CA ASN A 201 -2.95 12.23 -3.67
C ASN A 201 -4.22 11.97 -2.81
N ALA A 202 -4.79 10.78 -2.91
CA ALA A 202 -5.91 10.38 -2.07
C ALA A 202 -5.53 10.35 -0.58
N LEU A 203 -4.33 9.84 -0.22
CA LEU A 203 -3.81 9.81 1.16
C LEU A 203 -3.74 11.20 1.79
N ILE A 204 -3.37 12.23 1.02
CA ILE A 204 -3.39 13.62 1.48
C ILE A 204 -4.83 14.09 1.71
N ASN A 205 -5.72 13.81 0.76
CA ASN A 205 -7.11 14.26 0.84
C ASN A 205 -7.89 13.60 1.98
N ILE A 206 -7.64 12.33 2.28
CA ILE A 206 -8.35 11.61 3.36
C ILE A 206 -7.92 12.03 4.76
N ALA A 207 -6.83 12.79 4.90
CA ALA A 207 -6.48 13.44 6.15
C ALA A 207 -7.48 14.55 6.55
N ASN A 208 -8.30 15.02 5.59
CA ASN A 208 -9.33 16.02 5.84
C ASN A 208 -10.44 15.50 6.77
N SER A 209 -11.08 16.45 7.47
CA SER A 209 -12.09 16.17 8.49
C SER A 209 -13.31 15.36 8.00
N GLN A 210 -13.68 15.47 6.72
CA GLN A 210 -14.78 14.73 6.13
C GLN A 210 -14.58 13.19 6.13
N TYR A 211 -13.33 12.72 6.22
CA TYR A 211 -12.99 11.31 6.28
C TYR A 211 -12.65 10.82 7.70
N LYS A 212 -12.84 11.68 8.69
CA LYS A 212 -12.62 11.34 10.10
C LYS A 212 -13.54 10.20 10.52
N ASN A 213 -12.97 9.19 11.17
CA ASN A 213 -13.64 7.99 11.68
C ASN A 213 -14.43 7.25 10.60
N LYS A 214 -13.79 7.11 9.42
CA LYS A 214 -14.36 6.42 8.26
C LYS A 214 -13.44 5.32 7.75
N LYS A 215 -14.09 4.28 7.19
CA LYS A 215 -13.44 3.35 6.26
C LYS A 215 -13.65 3.88 4.85
N VAL A 216 -12.58 3.97 4.10
CA VAL A 216 -12.56 4.53 2.74
C VAL A 216 -11.99 3.48 1.79
N ILE A 217 -12.74 3.15 0.75
CA ILE A 217 -12.32 2.21 -0.28
C ILE A 217 -11.79 2.99 -1.46
N LEU A 218 -10.57 2.66 -1.89
CA LEU A 218 -9.96 3.24 -3.07
C LEU A 218 -9.58 2.14 -4.07
N LEU A 219 -10.24 2.19 -5.21
CA LEU A 219 -10.06 1.26 -6.33
C LEU A 219 -9.64 2.00 -7.58
N GLY A 220 -9.07 1.26 -8.53
CA GLY A 220 -8.86 1.77 -9.89
C GLY A 220 -10.17 2.01 -10.63
N SER A 221 -10.11 2.86 -11.62
CA SER A 221 -11.28 3.25 -12.43
C SER A 221 -11.73 2.15 -13.39
N GLU A 222 -10.83 1.24 -13.77
CA GLU A 222 -11.06 0.23 -14.79
C GLU A 222 -10.78 -1.18 -14.25
N SER A 223 -11.64 -2.13 -14.59
CA SER A 223 -11.39 -3.56 -14.37
C SER A 223 -10.70 -4.15 -15.58
N VAL A 224 -9.57 -4.80 -15.39
CA VAL A 224 -8.74 -5.34 -16.46
C VAL A 224 -8.39 -6.80 -16.19
N ARG A 225 -8.54 -7.66 -17.20
CA ARG A 225 -8.08 -9.05 -17.14
C ARG A 225 -6.56 -9.12 -17.20
N ILE A 226 -5.99 -10.13 -16.55
CA ILE A 226 -4.53 -10.32 -16.57
C ILE A 226 -4.01 -10.52 -18.01
N SER A 227 -4.76 -11.24 -18.87
CA SER A 227 -4.41 -11.39 -20.28
C SER A 227 -4.38 -10.05 -21.04
N GLN A 228 -5.34 -9.17 -20.80
CA GLN A 228 -5.39 -7.83 -21.39
C GLN A 228 -4.25 -6.93 -20.86
N LEU A 229 -3.93 -7.04 -19.56
CA LEU A 229 -2.79 -6.34 -18.98
C LEU A 229 -1.47 -6.73 -19.66
N MET A 230 -1.26 -8.02 -19.91
CA MET A 230 -0.10 -8.53 -20.65
C MET A 230 -0.04 -7.97 -22.08
N GLU A 231 -1.19 -7.89 -22.76
CA GLU A 231 -1.29 -7.28 -24.11
C GLU A 231 -0.94 -5.80 -24.10
N MET A 232 -1.42 -5.06 -23.08
CA MET A 232 -1.08 -3.65 -22.94
C MET A 232 0.42 -3.43 -22.73
N ILE A 233 1.08 -4.28 -21.91
CA ILE A 233 2.53 -4.22 -21.69
C ILE A 233 3.28 -4.55 -22.98
N SER A 234 2.93 -5.65 -23.68
CA SER A 234 3.53 -6.02 -24.97
C SER A 234 3.42 -4.91 -25.99
N SER A 235 2.24 -4.30 -26.11
CA SER A 235 1.99 -3.18 -27.04
C SER A 235 2.85 -1.96 -26.73
N GLN A 236 3.08 -1.64 -25.45
CA GLN A 236 3.92 -0.50 -25.08
C GLN A 236 5.42 -0.75 -25.28
N LEU A 237 5.83 -2.00 -25.21
CA LEU A 237 7.21 -2.42 -25.47
C LEU A 237 7.47 -2.67 -26.96
N GLU A 238 6.41 -2.66 -27.79
CA GLU A 238 6.48 -3.01 -29.22
C GLU A 238 7.12 -4.39 -29.44
N LYS A 239 6.83 -5.33 -28.53
CA LYS A 239 7.39 -6.67 -28.52
C LYS A 239 6.27 -7.73 -28.53
N ASP A 240 6.49 -8.82 -29.27
CA ASP A 240 5.68 -10.03 -29.15
C ASP A 240 6.23 -10.90 -28.02
N ILE A 241 5.49 -10.97 -26.90
CA ILE A 241 5.92 -11.62 -25.67
C ILE A 241 5.09 -12.88 -25.42
N TYR A 242 5.75 -14.00 -25.23
CA TYR A 242 5.10 -15.29 -25.05
C TYR A 242 4.39 -15.36 -23.69
N LYS A 243 3.13 -15.85 -23.66
CA LYS A 243 2.31 -15.94 -22.44
C LYS A 243 2.23 -17.38 -21.94
N ILE A 244 2.70 -17.61 -20.71
CA ILE A 244 2.65 -18.91 -20.02
C ILE A 244 1.65 -18.82 -18.87
N PHE A 245 0.57 -19.61 -18.95
CA PHE A 245 -0.45 -19.73 -17.91
C PHE A 245 -0.31 -21.08 -17.20
N LYS A 246 -0.04 -21.05 -15.88
CA LYS A 246 0.03 -22.26 -15.03
C LYS A 246 -1.29 -22.39 -14.28
N LYS A 247 -2.07 -23.41 -14.56
CA LYS A 247 -3.41 -23.62 -13.97
C LYS A 247 -3.41 -23.86 -12.45
N ASP A 248 -2.29 -24.30 -11.89
CA ASP A 248 -2.15 -24.70 -10.50
C ASP A 248 -1.41 -23.59 -9.73
N GLY A 249 -2.07 -22.87 -8.82
CA GLY A 249 -1.38 -21.92 -7.96
C GLY A 249 -2.12 -20.63 -7.58
N TYR A 250 -3.36 -20.44 -8.01
CA TYR A 250 -4.11 -19.20 -7.73
C TYR A 250 -4.84 -19.20 -6.36
N GLY A 251 -4.56 -20.20 -5.49
CA GLY A 251 -5.37 -20.57 -4.33
C GLY A 251 -5.60 -19.51 -3.26
N ILE A 252 -4.72 -18.49 -3.14
CA ILE A 252 -4.83 -17.43 -2.10
C ILE A 252 -5.22 -16.07 -2.66
N HIS A 253 -5.29 -15.92 -3.99
CA HIS A 253 -5.68 -14.68 -4.65
C HIS A 253 -7.13 -14.71 -5.12
N TYR A 254 -7.84 -13.58 -5.04
CA TYR A 254 -9.20 -13.48 -5.58
C TYR A 254 -9.20 -13.46 -7.11
N LYS A 255 -10.22 -14.09 -7.72
CA LYS A 255 -10.36 -14.18 -9.19
C LYS A 255 -10.94 -12.91 -9.82
N SER A 256 -11.81 -12.22 -9.10
CA SER A 256 -12.36 -10.92 -9.47
C SER A 256 -12.31 -9.99 -8.27
N SER A 257 -12.32 -8.68 -8.51
CA SER A 257 -12.39 -7.72 -7.40
C SER A 257 -13.52 -8.09 -6.44
N PRO A 258 -13.28 -8.12 -5.11
CA PRO A 258 -14.20 -8.73 -4.15
C PRO A 258 -15.53 -7.99 -3.97
N PHE A 259 -15.79 -6.93 -4.74
CA PHE A 259 -16.93 -6.04 -4.56
C PHE A 259 -18.09 -6.37 -5.47
N GLN A 260 -18.83 -7.40 -5.09
CA GLN A 260 -20.22 -7.58 -5.53
C GLN A 260 -21.23 -7.24 -4.43
N THR A 261 -20.77 -6.86 -3.24
CA THR A 261 -21.62 -6.54 -2.09
C THR A 261 -21.30 -5.14 -1.57
N ASP A 262 -22.31 -4.41 -1.17
CA ASP A 262 -22.15 -3.11 -0.53
C ASP A 262 -21.40 -3.28 0.81
N PRO A 263 -20.19 -2.73 0.96
CA PRO A 263 -19.41 -2.89 2.18
C PRO A 263 -20.01 -2.02 3.28
N LYS A 264 -20.75 -2.64 4.19
CA LYS A 264 -21.39 -1.94 5.32
C LYS A 264 -20.40 -1.02 6.05
N GLY A 265 -20.69 0.27 6.07
CA GLY A 265 -19.96 1.27 6.82
C GLY A 265 -18.69 1.83 6.16
N ALA A 266 -18.36 1.44 4.93
CA ALA A 266 -17.28 2.05 4.17
C ALA A 266 -17.81 2.95 3.06
N ILE A 267 -17.05 3.99 2.71
CA ILE A 267 -17.36 4.91 1.61
C ILE A 267 -16.36 4.73 0.47
N TYR A 268 -16.83 4.83 -0.77
CA TYR A 268 -15.92 4.82 -1.93
C TYR A 268 -15.29 6.19 -2.12
N TYR A 269 -13.94 6.21 -2.23
CA TYR A 269 -13.23 7.41 -2.65
C TYR A 269 -13.30 7.53 -4.17
N LYS A 270 -13.88 8.62 -4.64
CA LYS A 270 -13.94 8.91 -6.08
C LYS A 270 -12.71 9.72 -6.48
N LEU A 271 -11.88 9.14 -7.34
CA LEU A 271 -10.79 9.87 -7.99
C LEU A 271 -11.40 10.89 -8.96
N GLU A 272 -10.99 12.15 -8.87
CA GLU A 272 -11.46 13.22 -9.76
C GLU A 272 -10.89 13.07 -11.17
N SER A 273 -9.61 12.72 -11.27
CA SER A 273 -8.89 12.53 -12.52
C SER A 273 -7.95 11.33 -12.40
N PRO A 274 -8.50 10.09 -12.47
CA PRO A 274 -7.69 8.89 -12.36
C PRO A 274 -6.68 8.80 -13.50
N THR A 275 -5.46 8.42 -13.18
CA THR A 275 -4.43 8.14 -14.18
C THR A 275 -4.87 6.95 -15.05
N PRO A 276 -5.00 7.09 -16.38
CA PRO A 276 -5.31 5.97 -17.25
C PRO A 276 -4.27 4.85 -17.10
N LEU A 277 -4.71 3.59 -17.06
CA LEU A 277 -3.82 2.45 -16.84
C LEU A 277 -2.66 2.45 -17.86
N LYS A 278 -2.93 2.78 -19.12
CA LYS A 278 -1.90 2.89 -20.18
C LYS A 278 -0.78 3.88 -19.80
N ASP A 279 -1.12 5.02 -19.22
CA ASP A 279 -0.14 6.05 -18.87
C ASP A 279 0.68 5.68 -17.63
N GLY A 280 0.04 5.13 -16.62
CA GLY A 280 0.73 4.58 -15.44
C GLY A 280 1.66 3.40 -15.79
N LEU A 281 1.25 2.53 -16.73
CA LEU A 281 2.12 1.47 -17.26
C LEU A 281 3.36 2.05 -17.96
N ARG A 282 3.18 3.10 -18.79
CA ARG A 282 4.31 3.76 -19.47
C ARG A 282 5.34 4.30 -18.48
N GLU A 283 4.90 4.98 -17.44
CA GLU A 283 5.81 5.48 -16.41
C GLU A 283 6.51 4.33 -15.65
N THR A 284 5.78 3.25 -15.36
CA THR A 284 6.34 2.09 -14.65
C THR A 284 7.36 1.34 -15.50
N ILE A 285 7.09 1.17 -16.80
CA ILE A 285 8.01 0.56 -17.77
C ILE A 285 9.32 1.37 -17.83
N LYS A 286 9.20 2.68 -18.01
CA LYS A 286 10.37 3.58 -18.07
C LYS A 286 11.23 3.45 -16.83
N PHE A 287 10.63 3.47 -15.65
CA PHE A 287 11.34 3.32 -14.37
C PHE A 287 12.09 1.99 -14.29
N ILE A 288 11.45 0.87 -14.65
CA ILE A 288 12.10 -0.45 -14.58
C ILE A 288 13.24 -0.57 -15.63
N GLN A 289 13.08 0.05 -16.81
CA GLN A 289 14.16 0.11 -17.81
C GLN A 289 15.39 0.87 -17.28
N GLU A 290 15.16 1.99 -16.61
CA GLU A 290 16.24 2.78 -15.97
C GLU A 290 16.93 1.98 -14.85
N GLU A 291 16.16 1.29 -14.00
CA GLU A 291 16.72 0.41 -12.97
C GLU A 291 17.60 -0.71 -13.55
N LEU A 292 17.15 -1.36 -14.62
CA LEU A 292 17.91 -2.44 -15.27
C LEU A 292 19.20 -1.90 -15.94
N SER A 293 19.15 -0.72 -16.52
CA SER A 293 20.31 -0.07 -17.13
C SER A 293 21.37 0.33 -16.11
N ASN A 294 20.97 0.72 -14.91
CA ASN A 294 21.89 1.09 -13.82
C ASN A 294 22.54 -0.13 -13.12
N GLN A 295 22.01 -1.34 -13.34
CA GLN A 295 22.54 -2.59 -12.78
C GLN A 295 23.49 -3.33 -13.76
N SER A 296 23.59 -2.87 -15.02
CA SER A 296 24.45 -3.40 -16.10
C SER A 296 25.79 -2.69 -16.12
#